data_72d2c2bec6973110b6ba381665ec67e8
#
_entry.id   72d2c2bec6973110b6ba381665ec67e8
#
_cell.length_a   1.000
_cell.length_b   1.000
_cell.length_c   1.000
_cell.angle_alpha   90.00
_cell.angle_beta   90.00
_cell.angle_gamma   90.00
#
_symmetry.space_group_name_H-M   'P 1'
#
loop_
_entity.id
_entity.type
_entity.pdbx_description
1 polymer ?
#
loop_
_entity_poly.entity_id
_entity_poly.type
_entity_poly.pdbx_seq_one_letter_code
_entity_poly.pdbx_strand_id
1 'polypeptide(L)'
;VGLKLIREFQPDAIVHLAEQPSAPYSMRGQKEATFTQQNNIIGTLNVIHAIKEINPKIHLIKLGTAGEYPDWLYPDMVIPEGSRIKVNYGEYKNWEIPTPRYAGSWYHFSKLHDSNNIDYACRIWGIRATDLNQAPVYGHLYDTRFDIDECFGTVVNRFVAQAVSGHPLTVYGKGGQTRGYIHIKNSMQAIELMIKNPAKQGEFRVVHQTTEEKTINQIAELVNNVRACEIEHIENPRAEQGENKFKFEAKLLKELGLKPIPMHKEIPNMLDTVSKYRDRIDTKLFLPKTKWI
;
A
#
# COMPACT_ATOMS: atom_id res chain seq x y z
N VAL A 1 -20.16 17.64 1.61
CA VAL A 1 -19.00 18.40 2.11
C VAL A 1 -17.94 18.52 1.02
N GLY A 2 -17.52 17.41 0.38
CA GLY A 2 -16.45 17.42 -0.64
C GLY A 2 -16.71 18.32 -1.83
N LEU A 3 -17.91 18.27 -2.44
CA LEU A 3 -18.32 19.16 -3.54
C LEU A 3 -18.16 20.64 -3.20
N LYS A 4 -18.60 21.05 -2.00
CA LYS A 4 -18.49 22.45 -1.55
C LYS A 4 -17.02 22.88 -1.46
N LEU A 5 -16.17 22.07 -0.84
CA LEU A 5 -14.75 22.37 -0.69
C LEU A 5 -14.03 22.47 -2.05
N ILE A 6 -14.23 21.51 -2.95
CA ILE A 6 -13.60 21.56 -4.29
C ILE A 6 -14.05 22.77 -5.07
N ARG A 7 -15.33 23.14 -4.98
CA ARG A 7 -15.87 24.36 -5.66
C ARG A 7 -15.28 25.65 -5.07
N GLU A 8 -15.05 25.68 -3.78
CA GLU A 8 -14.51 26.84 -3.08
C GLU A 8 -13.01 27.03 -3.33
N PHE A 9 -12.22 25.94 -3.20
CA PHE A 9 -10.76 26.01 -3.31
C PHE A 9 -10.22 25.85 -4.73
N GLN A 10 -10.99 25.30 -5.67
CA GLN A 10 -10.55 25.05 -7.06
C GLN A 10 -9.14 24.46 -7.18
N PRO A 11 -8.84 23.32 -6.52
CA PRO A 11 -7.50 22.78 -6.49
C PRO A 11 -7.05 22.24 -7.87
N ASP A 12 -5.74 22.29 -8.15
CA ASP A 12 -5.16 21.64 -9.35
C ASP A 12 -5.04 20.13 -9.20
N ALA A 13 -4.90 19.65 -7.96
CA ALA A 13 -4.79 18.23 -7.62
C ALA A 13 -5.52 17.90 -6.32
N ILE A 14 -6.03 16.67 -6.24
CA ILE A 14 -6.63 16.09 -5.04
C ILE A 14 -5.88 14.82 -4.70
N VAL A 15 -5.29 14.77 -3.48
CA VAL A 15 -4.70 13.54 -2.93
C VAL A 15 -5.74 12.85 -2.07
N HIS A 16 -6.24 11.70 -2.54
CA HIS A 16 -7.32 10.97 -1.89
C HIS A 16 -6.76 9.92 -0.91
N LEU A 17 -6.81 10.26 0.39
CA LEU A 17 -6.34 9.43 1.52
C LEU A 17 -7.48 8.98 2.43
N ALA A 18 -8.72 9.42 2.18
CA ALA A 18 -9.87 9.25 3.07
C ALA A 18 -10.52 7.86 2.92
N GLU A 19 -9.74 6.82 3.21
CA GLU A 19 -10.18 5.44 3.09
C GLU A 19 -9.87 4.65 4.37
N GLN A 20 -10.61 3.57 4.62
CA GLN A 20 -10.27 2.57 5.63
C GLN A 20 -9.06 1.77 5.12
N PRO A 21 -7.87 1.85 5.76
CA PRO A 21 -6.61 1.40 5.15
C PRO A 21 -6.17 0.00 5.55
N SER A 22 -6.98 -0.77 6.29
CA SER A 22 -6.52 -1.99 6.94
C SER A 22 -7.16 -3.25 6.38
N ALA A 23 -6.33 -4.14 5.81
CA ALA A 23 -6.74 -5.46 5.37
C ALA A 23 -7.22 -6.33 6.57
N PRO A 24 -6.47 -6.48 7.68
CA PRO A 24 -6.94 -7.25 8.83
C PRO A 24 -8.26 -6.74 9.42
N TYR A 25 -8.44 -5.42 9.53
CA TYR A 25 -9.72 -4.85 9.99
C TYR A 25 -10.88 -5.31 9.10
N SER A 26 -10.73 -5.25 7.78
CA SER A 26 -11.78 -5.63 6.83
C SER A 26 -12.18 -7.11 6.88
N MET A 27 -11.34 -7.97 7.48
CA MET A 27 -11.55 -9.42 7.60
C MET A 27 -12.15 -9.83 8.96
N ARG A 28 -12.41 -8.90 9.88
CA ARG A 28 -12.96 -9.20 11.22
C ARG A 28 -14.38 -9.72 11.19
N GLY A 29 -15.18 -9.29 10.20
CA GLY A 29 -16.57 -9.73 10.07
C GLY A 29 -17.38 -8.90 9.08
N GLN A 30 -18.67 -9.22 8.98
CA GLN A 30 -19.57 -8.56 8.02
C GLN A 30 -19.62 -7.03 8.21
N LYS A 31 -19.67 -6.55 9.44
CA LYS A 31 -19.75 -5.12 9.76
C LYS A 31 -18.55 -4.36 9.22
N GLU A 32 -17.34 -4.85 9.52
CA GLU A 32 -16.08 -4.24 9.11
C GLU A 32 -15.85 -4.34 7.59
N ALA A 33 -16.21 -5.47 6.99
CA ALA A 33 -16.20 -5.65 5.54
C ALA A 33 -17.13 -4.67 4.84
N THR A 34 -18.41 -4.59 5.29
CA THR A 34 -19.41 -3.67 4.71
C THR A 34 -18.99 -2.21 4.89
N PHE A 35 -18.53 -1.83 6.08
CA PHE A 35 -18.01 -0.49 6.32
C PHE A 35 -16.85 -0.14 5.36
N THR A 36 -15.90 -1.07 5.19
CA THR A 36 -14.75 -0.87 4.30
C THR A 36 -15.21 -0.64 2.85
N GLN A 37 -16.13 -1.47 2.34
CA GLN A 37 -16.66 -1.32 0.99
C GLN A 37 -17.40 0.00 0.80
N GLN A 38 -18.31 0.35 1.72
CA GLN A 38 -19.07 1.60 1.64
C GLN A 38 -18.18 2.84 1.74
N ASN A 39 -17.29 2.88 2.75
CA ASN A 39 -16.43 4.03 2.98
C ASN A 39 -15.51 4.29 1.78
N ASN A 40 -14.84 3.26 1.29
CA ASN A 40 -13.83 3.40 0.26
C ASN A 40 -14.48 3.64 -1.11
N ILE A 41 -15.34 2.73 -1.58
CA ILE A 41 -15.90 2.78 -2.93
C ILE A 41 -16.82 3.98 -3.12
N ILE A 42 -17.76 4.20 -2.22
CA ILE A 42 -18.68 5.33 -2.33
C ILE A 42 -17.95 6.65 -2.08
N GLY A 43 -16.97 6.67 -1.17
CA GLY A 43 -16.09 7.83 -0.96
C GLY A 43 -15.37 8.25 -2.24
N THR A 44 -14.75 7.29 -2.92
CA THR A 44 -14.06 7.51 -4.20
C THR A 44 -15.01 7.96 -5.30
N LEU A 45 -16.19 7.34 -5.45
CA LEU A 45 -17.20 7.77 -6.41
C LEU A 45 -17.63 9.21 -6.19
N ASN A 46 -17.84 9.62 -4.94
CA ASN A 46 -18.19 11.01 -4.62
C ASN A 46 -17.09 12.00 -5.06
N VAL A 47 -15.82 11.65 -4.87
CA VAL A 47 -14.69 12.48 -5.32
C VAL A 47 -14.65 12.58 -6.85
N ILE A 48 -14.80 11.45 -7.55
CA ILE A 48 -14.80 11.40 -9.02
C ILE A 48 -15.94 12.27 -9.60
N HIS A 49 -17.15 12.14 -9.07
CA HIS A 49 -18.29 12.96 -9.51
C HIS A 49 -18.08 14.44 -9.22
N ALA A 50 -17.51 14.78 -8.06
CA ALA A 50 -17.19 16.16 -7.73
C ALA A 50 -16.17 16.79 -8.72
N ILE A 51 -15.13 16.02 -9.08
CA ILE A 51 -14.14 16.44 -10.08
C ILE A 51 -14.83 16.66 -11.43
N LYS A 52 -15.66 15.70 -11.89
CA LYS A 52 -16.40 15.81 -13.15
C LYS A 52 -17.27 17.08 -13.20
N GLU A 53 -18.00 17.37 -12.12
CA GLU A 53 -18.96 18.49 -12.08
C GLU A 53 -18.27 19.86 -11.99
N ILE A 54 -17.14 19.94 -11.29
CA ILE A 54 -16.51 21.22 -10.97
C ILE A 54 -15.41 21.56 -11.96
N ASN A 55 -14.46 20.66 -12.15
CA ASN A 55 -13.34 20.86 -13.06
C ASN A 55 -12.67 19.52 -13.44
N PRO A 56 -12.98 18.94 -14.60
CA PRO A 56 -12.38 17.67 -15.05
C PRO A 56 -10.86 17.72 -15.24
N LYS A 57 -10.25 18.90 -15.18
CA LYS A 57 -8.78 19.06 -15.27
C LYS A 57 -8.06 18.82 -13.93
N ILE A 58 -8.79 18.71 -12.82
CA ILE A 58 -8.19 18.37 -11.52
C ILE A 58 -7.53 16.99 -11.62
N HIS A 59 -6.28 16.90 -11.16
CA HIS A 59 -5.56 15.62 -11.11
C HIS A 59 -5.92 14.87 -9.84
N LEU A 60 -6.58 13.71 -9.96
CA LEU A 60 -6.85 12.82 -8.84
C LEU A 60 -5.63 11.92 -8.58
N ILE A 61 -5.07 11.99 -7.39
CA ILE A 61 -4.01 11.09 -6.92
C ILE A 61 -4.61 10.20 -5.83
N LYS A 62 -4.86 8.94 -6.16
CA LYS A 62 -5.37 7.93 -5.22
C LYS A 62 -4.21 7.15 -4.64
N LEU A 63 -4.23 6.87 -3.35
CA LEU A 63 -3.37 5.87 -2.73
C LEU A 63 -4.00 4.50 -2.91
N GLY A 64 -3.50 3.74 -3.91
CA GLY A 64 -3.82 2.33 -4.13
C GLY A 64 -3.03 1.41 -3.20
N THR A 65 -2.95 0.15 -3.55
CA THR A 65 -2.20 -0.84 -2.77
C THR A 65 -1.54 -1.90 -3.66
N ALA A 66 -0.32 -2.29 -3.30
CA ALA A 66 0.35 -3.44 -3.90
C ALA A 66 -0.43 -4.77 -3.68
N GLY A 67 -1.33 -4.83 -2.69
CA GLY A 67 -2.18 -5.99 -2.42
C GLY A 67 -3.29 -6.25 -3.45
N GLU A 68 -3.38 -5.43 -4.51
CA GLU A 68 -4.20 -5.71 -5.69
C GLU A 68 -3.58 -6.81 -6.58
N TYR A 69 -2.31 -7.17 -6.33
CA TYR A 69 -1.55 -8.18 -7.08
C TYR A 69 -1.22 -9.35 -6.13
N PRO A 70 -2.03 -10.41 -6.09
CA PRO A 70 -1.78 -11.54 -5.22
C PRO A 70 -0.64 -12.42 -5.76
N ASP A 71 0.08 -13.04 -4.85
CA ASP A 71 1.20 -13.92 -5.14
C ASP A 71 0.83 -15.15 -6.00
N TRP A 72 -0.37 -15.69 -5.84
CA TRP A 72 -0.84 -16.83 -6.65
C TRP A 72 -1.10 -16.47 -8.11
N LEU A 73 -1.42 -15.21 -8.42
CA LEU A 73 -1.62 -14.74 -9.80
C LEU A 73 -0.30 -14.40 -10.50
N TYR A 74 0.71 -14.02 -9.71
CA TYR A 74 2.03 -13.61 -10.19
C TYR A 74 3.15 -14.43 -9.54
N PRO A 75 3.13 -15.78 -9.63
CA PRO A 75 4.17 -16.59 -9.01
C PRO A 75 5.52 -16.32 -9.70
N ASP A 76 6.53 -15.95 -8.91
CA ASP A 76 7.91 -15.73 -9.36
C ASP A 76 8.06 -14.76 -10.55
N MET A 77 7.13 -13.80 -10.70
CA MET A 77 7.08 -12.86 -11.82
C MET A 77 7.45 -11.44 -11.39
N VAL A 78 7.79 -10.62 -12.39
CA VAL A 78 7.85 -9.17 -12.23
C VAL A 78 6.48 -8.60 -12.60
N ILE A 79 5.83 -7.90 -11.66
CA ILE A 79 4.56 -7.22 -11.89
C ILE A 79 4.86 -5.93 -12.66
N PRO A 80 4.36 -5.80 -13.90
CA PRO A 80 4.65 -4.64 -14.73
C PRO A 80 4.01 -3.37 -14.17
N GLU A 81 4.71 -2.24 -14.26
CA GLU A 81 4.14 -0.94 -13.94
C GLU A 81 3.17 -0.49 -15.04
N GLY A 82 2.05 0.10 -14.63
CA GLY A 82 1.04 0.60 -15.56
C GLY A 82 -0.32 -0.10 -15.42
N SER A 83 -1.33 0.52 -16.04
CA SER A 83 -2.71 0.02 -16.00
C SER A 83 -3.02 -1.05 -17.05
N ARG A 84 -2.11 -1.27 -18.01
CA ARG A 84 -2.33 -2.18 -19.14
C ARG A 84 -1.09 -2.99 -19.48
N ILE A 85 -1.30 -4.19 -19.99
CA ILE A 85 -0.25 -5.07 -20.52
C ILE A 85 -0.58 -5.51 -21.94
N LYS A 86 0.45 -5.87 -22.70
CA LYS A 86 0.31 -6.46 -24.04
C LYS A 86 0.36 -7.98 -23.94
N VAL A 87 -0.62 -8.64 -24.51
CA VAL A 87 -0.73 -10.10 -24.54
C VAL A 87 -0.86 -10.60 -25.97
N ASN A 88 -0.48 -11.86 -26.21
CA ASN A 88 -0.78 -12.58 -27.43
C ASN A 88 -1.87 -13.60 -27.13
N TYR A 89 -3.00 -13.53 -27.85
CA TYR A 89 -4.12 -14.43 -27.67
C TYR A 89 -4.65 -14.88 -29.04
N GLY A 90 -4.52 -16.14 -29.36
CA GLY A 90 -4.87 -16.67 -30.68
C GLY A 90 -4.09 -15.94 -31.79
N GLU A 91 -4.79 -15.37 -32.74
CA GLU A 91 -4.23 -14.59 -33.85
C GLU A 91 -3.87 -13.15 -33.46
N TYR A 92 -4.39 -12.67 -32.33
CA TYR A 92 -4.12 -11.31 -31.86
C TYR A 92 -2.72 -11.20 -31.27
N LYS A 93 -1.91 -10.30 -31.81
CA LYS A 93 -0.54 -10.00 -31.36
C LYS A 93 -0.49 -8.62 -30.70
N ASN A 94 0.23 -8.54 -29.56
CA ASN A 94 0.36 -7.30 -28.81
C ASN A 94 -0.99 -6.66 -28.44
N TRP A 95 -2.02 -7.47 -28.22
CA TRP A 95 -3.32 -6.98 -27.80
C TRP A 95 -3.23 -6.39 -26.40
N GLU A 96 -3.68 -5.15 -26.23
CA GLU A 96 -3.59 -4.43 -24.99
C GLU A 96 -4.81 -4.66 -24.11
N ILE A 97 -4.58 -5.23 -22.92
CA ILE A 97 -5.62 -5.50 -21.93
C ILE A 97 -5.30 -4.81 -20.61
N PRO A 98 -6.30 -4.57 -19.73
CA PRO A 98 -6.02 -4.16 -18.35
C PRO A 98 -5.06 -5.14 -17.66
N THR A 99 -4.10 -4.61 -16.89
CA THR A 99 -3.21 -5.45 -16.08
C THR A 99 -4.06 -6.32 -15.15
N PRO A 100 -3.92 -7.67 -15.18
CA PRO A 100 -4.70 -8.55 -14.34
C PRO A 100 -4.47 -8.24 -12.85
N ARG A 101 -5.55 -8.05 -12.11
CA ARG A 101 -5.52 -7.79 -10.66
C ARG A 101 -6.61 -8.60 -9.98
N TYR A 102 -6.31 -9.11 -8.79
CA TYR A 102 -7.27 -9.86 -7.99
C TYR A 102 -6.89 -9.75 -6.52
N ALA A 103 -7.78 -9.27 -5.70
CA ALA A 103 -7.48 -8.93 -4.32
C ALA A 103 -7.61 -10.12 -3.35
N GLY A 104 -6.86 -10.09 -2.24
CA GLY A 104 -6.84 -11.12 -1.21
C GLY A 104 -7.62 -10.77 0.07
N SER A 105 -8.28 -9.61 0.16
CA SER A 105 -9.12 -9.20 1.29
C SER A 105 -10.17 -8.19 0.87
N TRP A 106 -11.20 -7.98 1.71
CA TRP A 106 -12.24 -6.97 1.41
C TRP A 106 -11.67 -5.55 1.26
N TYR A 107 -10.63 -5.20 2.01
CA TYR A 107 -9.91 -3.95 1.82
C TYR A 107 -9.25 -3.87 0.44
N HIS A 108 -8.48 -4.89 0.05
CA HIS A 108 -7.83 -4.90 -1.26
C HIS A 108 -8.84 -4.89 -2.40
N PHE A 109 -10.01 -5.58 -2.24
CA PHE A 109 -11.10 -5.50 -3.20
C PHE A 109 -11.69 -4.09 -3.31
N SER A 110 -11.87 -3.38 -2.19
CA SER A 110 -12.36 -2.00 -2.26
C SER A 110 -11.39 -1.10 -3.06
N LYS A 111 -10.10 -1.27 -2.84
CA LYS A 111 -9.06 -0.53 -3.58
C LYS A 111 -9.06 -0.85 -5.08
N LEU A 112 -9.24 -2.12 -5.43
CA LEU A 112 -9.36 -2.56 -6.82
C LEU A 112 -10.63 -1.99 -7.49
N HIS A 113 -11.76 -1.98 -6.79
CA HIS A 113 -12.99 -1.36 -7.28
C HIS A 113 -12.82 0.14 -7.51
N ASP A 114 -12.13 0.84 -6.61
CA ASP A 114 -11.80 2.25 -6.79
C ASP A 114 -10.96 2.50 -8.05
N SER A 115 -9.92 1.68 -8.27
CA SER A 115 -9.09 1.76 -9.47
C SER A 115 -9.91 1.57 -10.74
N ASN A 116 -10.85 0.60 -10.76
CA ASN A 116 -11.73 0.36 -11.90
C ASN A 116 -12.71 1.52 -12.13
N ASN A 117 -13.30 2.08 -11.06
CA ASN A 117 -14.19 3.24 -11.14
C ASN A 117 -13.45 4.47 -11.68
N ILE A 118 -12.22 4.69 -11.25
CA ILE A 118 -11.38 5.81 -11.71
C ILE A 118 -10.97 5.62 -13.19
N ASP A 119 -10.51 4.41 -13.58
CA ASP A 119 -10.19 4.11 -14.98
C ASP A 119 -11.40 4.33 -15.88
N TYR A 120 -12.57 3.86 -15.46
CA TYR A 120 -13.83 4.08 -16.20
C TYR A 120 -14.13 5.57 -16.35
N ALA A 121 -14.04 6.34 -15.26
CA ALA A 121 -14.29 7.77 -15.28
C ALA A 121 -13.27 8.55 -16.16
N CYS A 122 -12.00 8.15 -16.16
CA CYS A 122 -11.00 8.73 -17.06
C CYS A 122 -11.40 8.52 -18.53
N ARG A 123 -11.85 7.32 -18.89
CA ARG A 123 -12.25 6.99 -20.27
C ARG A 123 -13.52 7.71 -20.73
N ILE A 124 -14.55 7.81 -19.87
CA ILE A 124 -15.86 8.34 -20.29
C ILE A 124 -16.02 9.85 -20.07
N TRP A 125 -15.35 10.41 -19.07
CA TRP A 125 -15.47 11.83 -18.70
C TRP A 125 -14.21 12.63 -18.97
N GLY A 126 -13.16 11.96 -19.43
CA GLY A 126 -11.88 12.60 -19.71
C GLY A 126 -11.19 13.18 -18.47
N ILE A 127 -11.52 12.77 -17.24
CA ILE A 127 -10.75 13.18 -16.06
C ILE A 127 -9.36 12.55 -16.12
N ARG A 128 -8.45 13.01 -15.29
CA ARG A 128 -7.09 12.43 -15.20
C ARG A 128 -6.79 11.96 -13.80
N ALA A 129 -6.14 10.80 -13.68
CA ALA A 129 -5.82 10.23 -12.38
C ALA A 129 -4.50 9.47 -12.37
N THR A 130 -3.86 9.45 -11.20
CA THR A 130 -2.75 8.54 -10.89
C THR A 130 -3.12 7.69 -9.69
N ASP A 131 -3.02 6.37 -9.84
CA ASP A 131 -3.14 5.37 -8.79
C ASP A 131 -1.73 4.99 -8.32
N LEU A 132 -1.36 5.38 -7.11
CA LEU A 132 -0.11 5.00 -6.47
C LEU A 132 -0.31 3.67 -5.74
N ASN A 133 0.01 2.56 -6.39
CA ASN A 133 -0.05 1.23 -5.76
C ASN A 133 1.03 1.11 -4.68
N GLN A 134 0.63 1.48 -3.47
CA GLN A 134 1.51 1.60 -2.33
C GLN A 134 1.86 0.25 -1.71
N ALA A 135 3.15 -0.02 -1.57
CA ALA A 135 3.67 -1.11 -0.75
C ALA A 135 3.56 -0.76 0.75
N PRO A 136 3.66 -1.76 1.67
CA PRO A 136 3.75 -1.51 3.10
C PRO A 136 4.75 -0.41 3.45
N VAL A 137 4.25 0.61 4.16
CA VAL A 137 5.05 1.78 4.56
C VAL A 137 5.76 1.50 5.87
N TYR A 138 7.03 1.88 5.99
CA TYR A 138 7.82 1.80 7.21
C TYR A 138 8.53 3.13 7.51
N GLY A 139 9.16 3.20 8.67
CA GLY A 139 9.83 4.40 9.12
C GLY A 139 8.91 5.28 9.96
N HIS A 140 9.48 6.37 10.46
CA HIS A 140 8.73 7.39 11.15
C HIS A 140 9.10 8.77 10.60
N LEU A 141 8.20 9.73 10.72
CA LEU A 141 8.40 11.10 10.29
C LEU A 141 7.72 12.04 11.28
N TYR A 142 8.51 12.78 12.06
CA TYR A 142 8.02 13.73 13.08
C TYR A 142 6.93 13.09 13.98
N ASP A 143 5.75 13.71 14.04
CA ASP A 143 4.63 13.28 14.87
C ASP A 143 3.69 12.28 14.16
N THR A 144 4.19 11.56 13.14
CA THR A 144 3.38 10.52 12.48
C THR A 144 3.07 9.38 13.46
N ARG A 145 1.86 8.84 13.32
CA ARG A 145 1.42 7.66 14.06
C ARG A 145 2.35 6.48 13.80
N PHE A 146 2.71 5.76 14.86
CA PHE A 146 3.50 4.55 14.80
C PHE A 146 2.69 3.37 15.34
N ASP A 147 1.93 2.73 14.45
CA ASP A 147 1.06 1.64 14.82
C ASP A 147 1.84 0.33 14.97
N ILE A 148 1.49 -0.42 16.00
CA ILE A 148 2.11 -1.70 16.35
C ILE A 148 1.11 -2.85 16.43
N ASP A 149 -0.18 -2.55 16.38
CA ASP A 149 -1.26 -3.53 16.46
C ASP A 149 -1.46 -4.31 15.15
N GLU A 150 -2.25 -5.38 15.23
CA GLU A 150 -2.50 -6.28 14.10
C GLU A 150 -3.20 -5.62 12.91
N CYS A 151 -3.97 -4.54 13.14
CA CYS A 151 -4.78 -3.91 12.12
C CYS A 151 -4.05 -2.86 11.31
N PHE A 152 -3.30 -2.01 11.99
CA PHE A 152 -2.67 -0.83 11.39
C PHE A 152 -1.15 -0.89 11.43
N GLY A 153 -0.57 -1.72 12.30
CA GLY A 153 0.87 -1.91 12.40
C GLY A 153 1.43 -2.69 11.21
N THR A 154 2.45 -2.15 10.54
CA THR A 154 3.20 -2.91 9.55
C THR A 154 4.20 -3.83 10.25
N VAL A 155 4.65 -4.90 9.56
CA VAL A 155 5.61 -5.86 10.14
C VAL A 155 6.89 -5.19 10.61
N VAL A 156 7.41 -4.21 9.89
CA VAL A 156 8.64 -3.48 10.27
C VAL A 156 8.43 -2.72 11.58
N ASN A 157 7.33 -1.97 11.70
CA ASN A 157 6.99 -1.22 12.90
C ASN A 157 6.79 -2.16 14.09
N ARG A 158 6.08 -3.28 13.88
CA ARG A 158 5.86 -4.29 14.92
C ARG A 158 7.18 -4.89 15.40
N PHE A 159 8.08 -5.29 14.51
CA PHE A 159 9.38 -5.86 14.89
C PHE A 159 10.24 -4.86 15.66
N VAL A 160 10.27 -3.60 15.25
CA VAL A 160 10.95 -2.54 16.00
C VAL A 160 10.38 -2.39 17.41
N ALA A 161 9.06 -2.38 17.57
CA ALA A 161 8.42 -2.26 18.88
C ALA A 161 8.65 -3.51 19.73
N GLN A 162 8.61 -4.70 19.15
CA GLN A 162 8.94 -5.97 19.83
C GLN A 162 10.38 -5.95 20.34
N ALA A 163 11.33 -5.59 19.51
CA ALA A 163 12.73 -5.48 19.91
C ALA A 163 12.94 -4.45 21.05
N VAL A 164 12.26 -3.32 21.01
CA VAL A 164 12.33 -2.28 22.05
C VAL A 164 11.75 -2.76 23.38
N SER A 165 10.63 -3.50 23.34
CA SER A 165 9.98 -4.00 24.55
C SER A 165 10.64 -5.25 25.14
N GLY A 166 11.58 -5.89 24.41
CA GLY A 166 12.18 -7.17 24.79
C GLY A 166 11.29 -8.37 24.51
N HIS A 167 10.29 -8.21 23.61
CA HIS A 167 9.45 -9.31 23.14
C HIS A 167 10.12 -10.00 21.95
N PRO A 168 9.98 -11.33 21.76
CA PRO A 168 10.45 -12.00 20.55
C PRO A 168 9.85 -11.39 19.27
N LEU A 169 10.63 -11.38 18.17
CA LEU A 169 10.13 -10.99 16.85
C LEU A 169 9.21 -12.09 16.31
N THR A 170 7.92 -11.84 16.22
CA THR A 170 6.93 -12.85 15.81
C THR A 170 6.79 -12.88 14.29
N VAL A 171 7.37 -13.90 13.66
CA VAL A 171 7.29 -14.16 12.22
C VAL A 171 6.08 -15.06 11.94
N TYR A 172 5.20 -14.63 11.01
CA TYR A 172 4.04 -15.41 10.60
C TYR A 172 4.44 -16.51 9.61
N GLY A 173 4.16 -17.76 9.94
CA GLY A 173 4.52 -18.94 9.14
C GLY A 173 6.03 -19.10 8.99
N LYS A 174 6.49 -19.50 7.81
CA LYS A 174 7.91 -19.71 7.50
C LYS A 174 8.71 -18.42 7.31
N GLY A 175 8.05 -17.27 7.08
CA GLY A 175 8.69 -15.97 6.87
C GLY A 175 9.36 -15.79 5.52
N GLY A 176 9.17 -16.73 4.57
CA GLY A 176 9.73 -16.65 3.20
C GLY A 176 8.95 -15.77 2.22
N GLN A 177 7.76 -15.31 2.61
CA GLN A 177 6.94 -14.45 1.76
C GLN A 177 7.61 -13.09 1.54
N THR A 178 7.85 -12.76 0.26
CA THR A 178 8.41 -11.47 -0.18
C THR A 178 7.33 -10.40 -0.25
N ARG A 179 7.66 -9.19 0.18
CA ARG A 179 6.82 -8.00 0.05
C ARG A 179 7.65 -6.83 -0.46
N GLY A 180 7.01 -5.94 -1.21
CA GLY A 180 7.56 -4.63 -1.47
C GLY A 180 7.44 -3.75 -0.24
N TYR A 181 8.34 -2.77 -0.08
CA TYR A 181 8.34 -1.80 1.02
C TYR A 181 8.71 -0.42 0.51
N ILE A 182 8.23 0.60 1.21
CA ILE A 182 8.59 1.99 0.97
C ILE A 182 8.74 2.74 2.29
N HIS A 183 9.81 3.56 2.39
CA HIS A 183 9.96 4.45 3.53
C HIS A 183 8.94 5.59 3.47
N ILE A 184 8.41 6.05 4.62
CA ILE A 184 7.37 7.09 4.67
C ILE A 184 7.78 8.38 3.96
N LYS A 185 9.03 8.82 4.08
CA LYS A 185 9.54 10.01 3.34
C LYS A 185 9.50 9.79 1.84
N ASN A 186 9.79 8.57 1.37
CA ASN A 186 9.70 8.25 -0.05
C ASN A 186 8.25 8.15 -0.53
N SER A 187 7.32 7.70 0.34
CA SER A 187 5.89 7.73 0.03
C SER A 187 5.40 9.18 -0.16
N MET A 188 5.79 10.10 0.73
CA MET A 188 5.47 11.52 0.60
C MET A 188 6.11 12.14 -0.65
N GLN A 189 7.39 11.82 -0.94
CA GLN A 189 8.06 12.27 -2.15
C GLN A 189 7.36 11.76 -3.41
N ALA A 190 6.86 10.53 -3.42
CA ALA A 190 6.12 9.98 -4.56
C ALA A 190 4.83 10.77 -4.81
N ILE A 191 4.07 11.11 -3.77
CA ILE A 191 2.88 11.96 -3.88
C ILE A 191 3.25 13.33 -4.48
N GLU A 192 4.30 13.96 -3.95
CA GLU A 192 4.78 15.26 -4.45
C GLU A 192 5.20 15.19 -5.92
N LEU A 193 5.89 14.13 -6.33
CA LEU A 193 6.27 13.90 -7.72
C LEU A 193 5.03 13.75 -8.62
N MET A 194 3.97 13.08 -8.16
CA MET A 194 2.73 12.96 -8.94
C MET A 194 1.97 14.28 -9.03
N ILE A 195 1.98 15.11 -8.01
CA ILE A 195 1.41 16.47 -8.08
C ILE A 195 2.14 17.30 -9.15
N LYS A 196 3.47 17.24 -9.16
CA LYS A 196 4.31 17.99 -10.12
C LYS A 196 4.27 17.43 -11.54
N ASN A 197 3.95 16.14 -11.70
CA ASN A 197 3.91 15.43 -12.99
C ASN A 197 2.54 14.77 -13.19
N PRO A 198 1.47 15.57 -13.41
CA PRO A 198 0.13 15.04 -13.53
C PRO A 198 -0.02 14.09 -14.73
N ALA A 199 -0.94 13.14 -14.63
CA ALA A 199 -1.35 12.30 -15.73
C ALA A 199 -1.94 13.17 -16.88
N LYS A 200 -1.90 12.68 -18.12
CA LYS A 200 -2.53 13.34 -19.25
C LYS A 200 -4.06 13.34 -19.09
N GLN A 201 -4.72 14.27 -19.74
CA GLN A 201 -6.18 14.31 -19.73
C GLN A 201 -6.76 13.01 -20.33
N GLY A 202 -7.70 12.39 -19.62
CA GLY A 202 -8.27 11.09 -19.97
C GLY A 202 -7.40 9.87 -19.57
N GLU A 203 -6.22 10.09 -19.00
CA GLU A 203 -5.32 9.00 -18.60
C GLU A 203 -5.59 8.52 -17.17
N PHE A 204 -5.74 7.21 -17.02
CA PHE A 204 -5.59 6.50 -15.75
C PHE A 204 -4.19 5.88 -15.68
N ARG A 205 -3.31 6.50 -14.93
CA ARG A 205 -1.91 6.06 -14.75
C ARG A 205 -1.75 5.27 -13.46
N VAL A 206 -1.15 4.09 -13.54
CA VAL A 206 -0.80 3.26 -12.37
C VAL A 206 0.70 3.30 -12.16
N VAL A 207 1.13 3.59 -10.94
CA VAL A 207 2.54 3.72 -10.54
C VAL A 207 2.79 2.88 -9.29
N HIS A 208 3.80 2.01 -9.34
CA HIS A 208 4.16 1.20 -8.19
C HIS A 208 5.02 1.98 -7.20
N GLN A 209 4.49 2.15 -6.00
CA GLN A 209 5.13 2.87 -4.91
C GLN A 209 5.88 1.88 -4.00
N THR A 210 6.98 1.33 -4.52
CA THR A 210 7.89 0.43 -3.82
C THR A 210 9.35 0.83 -4.08
N THR A 211 10.22 0.67 -3.08
CA THR A 211 11.64 1.02 -3.19
C THR A 211 12.56 -0.15 -2.91
N GLU A 212 12.08 -1.20 -2.26
CA GLU A 212 12.82 -2.44 -2.00
C GLU A 212 11.89 -3.61 -1.75
N GLU A 213 12.34 -4.82 -2.02
CA GLU A 213 11.64 -6.07 -1.68
C GLU A 213 12.46 -6.83 -0.63
N LYS A 214 11.75 -7.40 0.36
CA LYS A 214 12.33 -8.26 1.40
C LYS A 214 11.37 -9.34 1.83
N THR A 215 11.92 -10.47 2.24
CA THR A 215 11.17 -11.48 2.99
C THR A 215 10.96 -11.04 4.43
N ILE A 216 9.98 -11.61 5.11
CA ILE A 216 9.75 -11.32 6.54
C ILE A 216 10.97 -11.72 7.38
N ASN A 217 11.63 -12.85 7.04
CA ASN A 217 12.85 -13.27 7.72
C ASN A 217 13.98 -12.25 7.56
N GLN A 218 14.20 -11.72 6.35
CA GLN A 218 15.20 -10.68 6.12
C GLN A 218 14.95 -9.42 6.97
N ILE A 219 13.69 -9.05 7.18
CA ILE A 219 13.37 -7.91 8.05
C ILE A 219 13.66 -8.24 9.52
N ALA A 220 13.29 -9.44 9.97
CA ALA A 220 13.61 -9.89 11.33
C ALA A 220 15.13 -9.88 11.59
N GLU A 221 15.91 -10.39 10.62
CA GLU A 221 17.38 -10.36 10.67
C GLU A 221 17.94 -8.94 10.73
N LEU A 222 17.40 -7.99 9.91
CA LEU A 222 17.83 -6.60 9.96
C LEU A 222 17.61 -5.95 11.33
N VAL A 223 16.47 -6.23 11.97
CA VAL A 223 16.19 -5.72 13.33
C VAL A 223 17.11 -6.40 14.35
N ASN A 224 17.25 -7.73 14.28
CA ASN A 224 18.08 -8.52 15.17
C ASN A 224 19.57 -8.13 15.11
N ASN A 225 20.09 -7.78 13.94
CA ASN A 225 21.47 -7.33 13.77
C ASN A 225 21.77 -5.99 14.45
N VAL A 226 20.76 -5.13 14.64
CA VAL A 226 20.92 -3.84 15.35
C VAL A 226 20.64 -4.01 16.84
N ARG A 227 19.64 -4.81 17.18
CA ARG A 227 19.23 -5.07 18.55
C ARG A 227 18.91 -6.56 18.71
N ALA A 228 19.79 -7.30 19.35
CA ALA A 228 19.64 -8.75 19.55
C ALA A 228 18.31 -9.07 20.24
N CYS A 229 17.52 -9.96 19.62
CA CYS A 229 16.24 -10.46 20.11
C CYS A 229 15.97 -11.87 19.58
N GLU A 230 15.16 -12.61 20.30
CA GLU A 230 14.67 -13.91 19.84
C GLU A 230 13.76 -13.73 18.62
N ILE A 231 13.82 -14.67 17.66
CA ILE A 231 12.93 -14.74 16.52
C ILE A 231 12.03 -15.97 16.69
N GLU A 232 10.74 -15.76 16.83
CA GLU A 232 9.75 -16.81 17.02
C GLU A 232 8.84 -16.92 15.77
N HIS A 233 8.71 -18.16 15.26
CA HIS A 233 7.77 -18.44 14.18
C HIS A 233 6.43 -18.89 14.77
N ILE A 234 5.35 -18.15 14.43
CA ILE A 234 4.00 -18.45 14.88
C ILE A 234 3.10 -18.82 13.70
N GLU A 235 1.94 -19.42 13.97
CA GLU A 235 0.94 -19.74 12.94
C GLU A 235 0.60 -18.50 12.11
N ASN A 236 0.55 -18.64 10.77
CA ASN A 236 0.17 -17.53 9.90
C ASN A 236 -1.37 -17.33 9.96
N PRO A 237 -1.87 -16.19 10.44
CA PRO A 237 -3.30 -15.91 10.51
C PRO A 237 -3.93 -15.58 9.14
N ARG A 238 -3.12 -15.47 8.09
CA ARG A 238 -3.53 -15.06 6.75
C ARG A 238 -3.53 -16.24 5.80
N ALA A 239 -4.52 -16.27 4.89
CA ALA A 239 -4.55 -17.22 3.78
C ALA A 239 -3.62 -16.74 2.65
N GLU A 240 -2.31 -16.91 2.81
CA GLU A 240 -1.30 -16.53 1.83
C GLU A 240 -0.26 -17.64 1.62
N GLN A 241 0.43 -17.63 0.48
CA GLN A 241 1.53 -18.56 0.24
C GLN A 241 2.70 -18.26 1.19
N GLY A 242 3.30 -19.30 1.75
CA GLY A 242 4.42 -19.18 2.69
C GLY A 242 5.73 -18.72 2.07
N GLU A 243 5.84 -18.81 0.74
CA GLU A 243 7.01 -18.41 -0.05
C GLU A 243 6.56 -17.87 -1.41
N ASN A 244 7.14 -16.75 -1.83
CA ASN A 244 6.97 -16.20 -3.17
C ASN A 244 8.20 -15.35 -3.55
N LYS A 245 8.38 -15.08 -4.85
CA LYS A 245 9.53 -14.30 -5.36
C LYS A 245 9.11 -13.21 -6.34
N PHE A 246 7.85 -12.82 -6.36
CA PHE A 246 7.43 -11.75 -7.25
C PHE A 246 8.02 -10.39 -6.85
N LYS A 247 8.18 -9.52 -7.83
CA LYS A 247 8.73 -8.17 -7.69
C LYS A 247 7.83 -7.16 -8.38
N PHE A 248 7.94 -5.91 -7.97
CA PHE A 248 7.28 -4.79 -8.64
C PHE A 248 8.26 -4.06 -9.56
N GLU A 249 7.85 -3.83 -10.80
CA GLU A 249 8.53 -2.87 -11.65
C GLU A 249 8.12 -1.46 -11.18
N ALA A 250 9.09 -0.66 -10.72
CA ALA A 250 8.88 0.71 -10.24
C ALA A 250 9.83 1.65 -10.99
N LYS A 251 9.46 2.03 -12.22
CA LYS A 251 10.31 2.81 -13.12
C LYS A 251 10.06 4.31 -12.99
N LEU A 252 8.80 4.73 -13.07
CA LEU A 252 8.44 6.14 -13.20
C LEU A 252 8.96 6.97 -12.03
N LEU A 253 8.78 6.53 -10.79
CA LEU A 253 9.26 7.26 -9.62
C LEU A 253 10.79 7.43 -9.63
N LYS A 254 11.51 6.39 -10.07
CA LYS A 254 12.96 6.44 -10.21
C LYS A 254 13.39 7.42 -11.30
N GLU A 255 12.73 7.40 -12.46
CA GLU A 255 12.97 8.32 -13.58
C GLU A 255 12.70 9.78 -13.18
N LEU A 256 11.70 10.01 -12.33
CA LEU A 256 11.38 11.32 -11.78
C LEU A 256 12.28 11.74 -10.59
N GLY A 257 13.28 10.92 -10.25
CA GLY A 257 14.31 11.29 -9.28
C GLY A 257 13.99 10.92 -7.82
N LEU A 258 13.07 10.00 -7.56
CA LEU A 258 12.87 9.46 -6.23
C LEU A 258 14.16 8.78 -5.74
N LYS A 259 14.64 9.17 -4.56
CA LYS A 259 15.86 8.63 -3.93
C LYS A 259 15.48 7.71 -2.79
N PRO A 260 15.60 6.38 -2.96
CA PRO A 260 15.22 5.42 -1.93
C PRO A 260 15.99 5.60 -0.62
N ILE A 261 15.28 5.49 0.50
CA ILE A 261 15.88 5.35 1.83
C ILE A 261 15.86 3.85 2.16
N PRO A 262 17.04 3.20 2.24
CA PRO A 262 17.10 1.76 2.51
C PRO A 262 16.69 1.43 3.94
N MET A 263 15.97 0.32 4.14
CA MET A 263 15.47 -0.14 5.43
C MET A 263 16.58 -0.34 6.46
N HIS A 264 17.71 -0.92 6.05
CA HIS A 264 18.85 -1.15 6.95
C HIS A 264 19.46 0.13 7.53
N LYS A 265 19.30 1.27 6.86
CA LYS A 265 19.73 2.58 7.39
C LYS A 265 18.70 3.23 8.31
N GLU A 266 17.43 2.87 8.14
CA GLU A 266 16.36 3.48 8.92
C GLU A 266 16.03 2.70 10.21
N ILE A 267 16.20 1.38 10.23
CA ILE A 267 15.93 0.56 11.44
C ILE A 267 16.63 1.08 12.69
N PRO A 268 17.93 1.47 12.69
CA PRO A 268 18.57 2.06 13.85
C PRO A 268 17.82 3.31 14.37
N ASN A 269 17.45 4.22 13.48
CA ASN A 269 16.74 5.45 13.83
C ASN A 269 15.35 5.15 14.41
N MET A 270 14.66 4.16 13.86
CA MET A 270 13.37 3.70 14.36
C MET A 270 13.51 3.12 15.78
N LEU A 271 14.49 2.26 16.01
CA LEU A 271 14.77 1.67 17.33
C LEU A 271 15.08 2.77 18.38
N ASP A 272 15.91 3.74 18.04
CA ASP A 272 16.25 4.86 18.92
C ASP A 272 15.02 5.72 19.26
N THR A 273 14.21 6.00 18.25
CA THR A 273 12.99 6.80 18.43
C THR A 273 11.97 6.07 19.28
N VAL A 274 11.67 4.81 18.96
CA VAL A 274 10.66 4.02 19.66
C VAL A 274 11.11 3.69 21.09
N SER A 275 12.41 3.56 21.34
CA SER A 275 12.95 3.36 22.69
C SER A 275 12.57 4.47 23.68
N LYS A 276 12.38 5.70 23.20
CA LYS A 276 11.93 6.84 24.04
C LYS A 276 10.48 6.69 24.51
N TYR A 277 9.72 5.82 23.89
CA TYR A 277 8.31 5.55 24.19
C TYR A 277 8.08 4.11 24.68
N ARG A 278 9.12 3.42 25.15
CA ARG A 278 9.05 2.02 25.59
C ARG A 278 7.90 1.76 26.54
N ASP A 279 7.69 2.63 27.51
CA ASP A 279 6.67 2.49 28.55
C ASP A 279 5.21 2.61 28.02
N ARG A 280 5.05 3.08 26.78
CA ARG A 280 3.75 3.17 26.10
C ARG A 280 3.43 1.95 25.24
N ILE A 281 4.35 1.00 25.11
CA ILE A 281 4.16 -0.20 24.27
C ILE A 281 3.33 -1.22 25.03
N ASP A 282 2.11 -1.45 24.57
CA ASP A 282 1.30 -2.58 25.03
C ASP A 282 1.60 -3.83 24.20
N THR A 283 2.38 -4.74 24.78
CA THR A 283 2.80 -6.00 24.12
C THR A 283 1.65 -6.93 23.76
N LYS A 284 0.47 -6.77 24.35
CA LYS A 284 -0.75 -7.54 24.02
C LYS A 284 -1.29 -7.21 22.61
N LEU A 285 -0.83 -6.11 22.00
CA LEU A 285 -1.21 -5.69 20.66
C LEU A 285 -0.41 -6.41 19.56
N PHE A 286 0.69 -7.08 19.88
CA PHE A 286 1.56 -7.68 18.87
C PHE A 286 1.00 -8.93 18.21
N LEU A 287 0.19 -9.69 18.93
CA LEU A 287 -0.33 -10.97 18.44
C LEU A 287 -1.60 -10.78 17.59
N PRO A 288 -1.73 -11.54 16.49
CA PRO A 288 -2.90 -11.47 15.64
C PRO A 288 -4.14 -12.00 16.35
N LYS A 289 -5.24 -11.27 16.24
CA LYS A 289 -6.58 -11.68 16.75
C LYS A 289 -7.52 -12.06 15.60
N THR A 290 -7.25 -11.58 14.39
CA THR A 290 -8.09 -11.80 13.22
C THR A 290 -7.55 -12.95 12.38
N LYS A 291 -8.33 -14.01 12.23
CA LYS A 291 -8.06 -15.09 11.26
C LYS A 291 -8.83 -14.80 9.97
N TRP A 292 -8.19 -15.02 8.82
CA TRP A 292 -8.75 -14.73 7.49
C TRP A 292 -9.56 -15.90 6.90
N ILE A 293 -9.81 -16.93 7.71
CA ILE A 293 -10.54 -18.15 7.33
C ILE A 293 -11.79 -18.27 8.19
#